data_f9e5dda4d85d8f602a5ed7423b50320d
#
_entry.id   f9e5dda4d85d8f602a5ed7423b50320d
#
_cell.length_a   1.000
_cell.length_b   1.000
_cell.length_c   1.000
_cell.angle_alpha   90.00
_cell.angle_beta   90.00
_cell.angle_gamma   90.00
#
_symmetry.space_group_name_H-M   'P 1'
#
loop_
_entity.id
_entity.type
_entity.pdbx_description
1 polymer ?
#
loop_
_entity_poly.entity_id
_entity_poly.type
_entity_poly.pdbx_seq_one_letter_code
_entity_poly.pdbx_strand_id
1 'polypeptide(L)'
;MEVNDISAIRYPCPRYIELPRKPLEDRLTAEDKQLLLQAFVRNKDELEHQIEESNKVGDKILILTDPVCALDVREQIFRDIIKMYEKEGTIFLKPHPRDLLDYQKLFAEYPQFDASMPMEMLNFFPNLRFKKVVTIFTEVKGLPFADEAVRLGPDFMDAYEDPLIHRQNEQI
;
A
#
# COMPACT_ATOMS: atom_id res chain seq x y z
N MET A 1 3.34 13.78 -0.94
CA MET A 1 2.73 14.96 -0.30
C MET A 1 2.71 16.06 -1.34
N GLU A 2 1.61 16.18 -2.05
CA GLU A 2 1.39 17.35 -2.90
C GLU A 2 1.40 18.55 -1.99
N VAL A 3 2.29 19.49 -2.25
CA VAL A 3 2.21 20.82 -1.63
C VAL A 3 0.98 21.46 -2.27
N ASN A 4 -0.16 21.27 -1.63
CA ASN A 4 -1.38 21.93 -2.01
C ASN A 4 -1.10 23.43 -2.14
N ASP A 5 -1.66 24.01 -3.17
CA ASP A 5 -1.62 25.38 -3.57
C ASP A 5 -1.30 26.37 -2.42
N ILE A 6 -0.02 26.73 -2.29
CA ILE A 6 0.45 27.67 -1.28
C ILE A 6 -0.07 29.07 -1.55
N SER A 7 -0.66 29.31 -2.73
CA SER A 7 -1.29 30.60 -3.07
C SER A 7 -2.43 30.95 -2.12
N ALA A 8 -3.03 29.96 -1.45
CA ALA A 8 -4.05 30.17 -0.42
C ALA A 8 -3.47 30.62 0.94
N ILE A 9 -2.17 30.41 1.17
CA ILE A 9 -1.50 30.85 2.39
C ILE A 9 -1.13 32.34 2.24
N ARG A 10 -2.00 33.23 2.69
CA ARG A 10 -1.75 34.65 2.74
C ARG A 10 -0.74 35.02 3.83
N TYR A 11 0.52 34.61 3.67
CA TYR A 11 1.62 35.19 4.44
C TYR A 11 2.13 36.42 3.68
N PRO A 12 2.28 37.59 4.35
CA PRO A 12 2.91 38.73 3.76
C PRO A 12 4.43 38.53 3.70
N CYS A 13 4.87 37.46 3.07
CA CYS A 13 6.29 37.19 2.89
C CYS A 13 6.67 37.49 1.43
N PRO A 14 7.39 38.61 1.17
CA PRO A 14 7.77 38.99 -0.18
C PRO A 14 8.86 38.10 -0.80
N ARG A 15 9.23 37.00 -0.17
CA ARG A 15 10.31 36.08 -0.60
C ARG A 15 9.83 34.64 -0.75
N TYR A 16 8.66 34.46 -1.31
CA TYR A 16 8.24 33.11 -1.71
C TYR A 16 9.07 32.70 -2.95
N ILE A 17 9.87 31.66 -2.80
CA ILE A 17 10.62 31.06 -3.91
C ILE A 17 10.05 29.64 -4.10
N GLU A 18 9.33 29.45 -5.19
CA GLU A 18 8.96 28.12 -5.64
C GLU A 18 10.20 27.41 -6.20
N LEU A 19 10.69 26.43 -5.47
CA LEU A 19 11.77 25.57 -5.96
C LEU A 19 11.14 24.36 -6.65
N PRO A 20 11.31 24.21 -7.98
CA PRO A 20 10.88 23.02 -8.67
C PRO A 20 11.65 21.82 -8.10
N ARG A 21 11.00 21.00 -7.31
CA ARG A 21 11.58 19.79 -6.75
C ARG A 21 11.19 18.61 -7.63
N LYS A 22 12.19 17.95 -8.22
CA LYS A 22 11.98 16.61 -8.75
C LYS A 22 11.63 15.68 -7.60
N PRO A 23 10.72 14.72 -7.81
CA PRO A 23 10.47 13.65 -6.83
C PRO A 23 11.80 13.05 -6.36
N LEU A 24 11.89 12.70 -5.08
CA LEU A 24 13.12 12.14 -4.51
C LEU A 24 13.54 10.87 -5.28
N GLU A 25 12.59 10.09 -5.68
CA GLU A 25 12.77 8.84 -6.46
C GLU A 25 13.56 9.03 -7.75
N ASP A 26 13.35 10.16 -8.44
CA ASP A 26 14.06 10.52 -9.69
C ASP A 26 15.52 10.97 -9.45
N ARG A 27 15.88 11.18 -8.18
CA ARG A 27 17.20 11.69 -7.78
C ARG A 27 18.10 10.59 -7.20
N LEU A 28 17.52 9.44 -6.85
CA LEU A 28 18.23 8.32 -6.27
C LEU A 28 18.89 7.49 -7.37
N THR A 29 20.16 7.14 -7.15
CA THR A 29 20.87 6.17 -8.01
C THR A 29 20.36 4.74 -7.72
N ALA A 30 20.77 3.78 -8.53
CA ALA A 30 20.45 2.37 -8.29
C ALA A 30 21.06 1.89 -6.95
N GLU A 31 22.27 2.34 -6.64
CA GLU A 31 22.96 2.04 -5.39
C GLU A 31 22.23 2.63 -4.18
N ASP A 32 21.75 3.88 -4.28
CA ASP A 32 20.96 4.50 -3.21
C ASP A 32 19.69 3.73 -2.94
N LYS A 33 18.98 3.30 -3.99
CA LYS A 33 17.75 2.49 -3.88
C LYS A 33 18.03 1.15 -3.20
N GLN A 34 19.11 0.46 -3.59
CA GLN A 34 19.51 -0.79 -2.95
C GLN A 34 19.89 -0.60 -1.47
N LEU A 35 20.59 0.46 -1.14
CA LEU A 35 20.93 0.80 0.23
C LEU A 35 19.67 1.06 1.08
N LEU A 36 18.70 1.78 0.52
CA LEU A 36 17.42 2.02 1.19
C LEU A 36 16.64 0.71 1.40
N LEU A 37 16.58 -0.16 0.40
CA LEU A 37 15.95 -1.48 0.56
C LEU A 37 16.62 -2.30 1.66
N GLN A 38 17.96 -2.32 1.72
CA GLN A 38 18.70 -3.02 2.77
C GLN A 38 18.43 -2.44 4.17
N ALA A 39 18.28 -1.12 4.27
CA ALA A 39 18.05 -0.44 5.54
C ALA A 39 16.62 -0.61 6.07
N PHE A 40 15.61 -0.64 5.19
CA PHE A 40 14.20 -0.59 5.57
C PHE A 40 13.44 -1.91 5.39
N VAL A 41 13.98 -2.88 4.65
CA VAL A 41 13.32 -4.15 4.36
C VAL A 41 14.07 -5.29 5.04
N ARG A 42 13.53 -5.80 6.14
CA ARG A 42 14.21 -6.84 6.96
C ARG A 42 14.40 -8.16 6.24
N ASN A 43 13.42 -8.57 5.42
CA ASN A 43 13.41 -9.83 4.68
C ASN A 43 13.60 -9.61 3.17
N LYS A 44 14.47 -8.67 2.80
CA LYS A 44 14.66 -8.22 1.41
C LYS A 44 14.92 -9.38 0.45
N ASP A 45 15.89 -10.24 0.76
CA ASP A 45 16.31 -11.32 -0.14
C ASP A 45 15.20 -12.35 -0.36
N GLU A 46 14.43 -12.65 0.68
CA GLU A 46 13.27 -13.53 0.58
C GLU A 46 12.17 -12.90 -0.28
N LEU A 47 11.86 -11.61 -0.08
CA LEU A 47 10.88 -10.90 -0.89
C LEU A 47 11.31 -10.80 -2.35
N GLU A 48 12.56 -10.49 -2.63
CA GLU A 48 13.10 -10.48 -4.00
C GLU A 48 12.93 -11.85 -4.67
N HIS A 49 13.23 -12.92 -3.95
CA HIS A 49 13.02 -14.29 -4.46
C HIS A 49 11.53 -14.57 -4.74
N GLN A 50 10.64 -14.22 -3.81
CA GLN A 50 9.19 -14.38 -3.98
C GLN A 50 8.64 -13.55 -5.15
N ILE A 51 9.15 -12.34 -5.35
CA ILE A 51 8.83 -11.49 -6.50
C ILE A 51 9.28 -12.16 -7.81
N GLU A 52 10.51 -12.66 -7.86
CA GLU A 52 11.05 -13.34 -9.03
C GLU A 52 10.25 -14.61 -9.39
N GLU A 53 9.92 -15.43 -8.38
CA GLU A 53 9.09 -16.62 -8.62
C GLU A 53 7.68 -16.23 -9.10
N SER A 54 7.07 -15.22 -8.50
CA SER A 54 5.75 -14.74 -8.92
C SER A 54 5.74 -14.18 -10.35
N ASN A 55 6.84 -13.57 -10.79
CA ASN A 55 6.99 -13.09 -12.18
C ASN A 55 6.92 -14.22 -13.23
N LYS A 56 7.27 -15.45 -12.82
CA LYS A 56 7.19 -16.64 -13.70
C LYS A 56 5.76 -17.20 -13.79
N VAL A 57 4.94 -16.95 -12.77
CA VAL A 57 3.59 -17.51 -12.66
C VAL A 57 2.55 -16.64 -13.35
N GLY A 58 2.68 -15.31 -13.25
CA GLY A 58 1.73 -14.38 -13.88
C GLY A 58 1.56 -13.07 -13.12
N ASP A 59 0.32 -12.59 -13.11
CA ASP A 59 -0.05 -11.32 -12.48
C ASP A 59 0.10 -11.36 -10.95
N LYS A 60 0.36 -10.21 -10.36
CA LYS A 60 0.46 -10.01 -8.91
C LYS A 60 -0.59 -9.01 -8.44
N ILE A 61 -1.20 -9.31 -7.31
CA ILE A 61 -2.20 -8.47 -6.65
C ILE A 61 -1.65 -8.06 -5.29
N LEU A 62 -1.58 -6.76 -5.01
CA LEU A 62 -1.21 -6.25 -3.71
C LEU A 62 -2.47 -5.88 -2.92
N ILE A 63 -2.63 -6.43 -1.73
CA ILE A 63 -3.68 -6.03 -0.79
C ILE A 63 -3.03 -5.15 0.29
N LEU A 64 -3.43 -3.88 0.34
CA LEU A 64 -3.08 -2.97 1.44
C LEU A 64 -4.12 -3.14 2.54
N THR A 65 -3.66 -3.44 3.75
CA THR A 65 -4.62 -3.61 4.85
C THR A 65 -4.94 -2.28 5.52
N ASP A 66 -6.16 -2.18 6.02
CA ASP A 66 -6.64 -1.03 6.79
C ASP A 66 -7.01 -1.50 8.21
N PRO A 67 -6.67 -0.75 9.28
CA PRO A 67 -6.99 -1.12 10.67
C PRO A 67 -8.45 -0.82 11.00
N VAL A 68 -9.38 -1.44 10.27
CA VAL A 68 -10.83 -1.31 10.40
C VAL A 68 -11.40 -2.38 11.34
N CYS A 69 -12.55 -2.13 11.92
CA CYS A 69 -13.33 -3.06 12.75
C CYS A 69 -12.55 -3.73 13.91
N ALA A 70 -13.20 -4.66 14.60
CA ALA A 70 -12.56 -5.56 15.57
C ALA A 70 -11.67 -6.59 14.86
N LEU A 71 -10.69 -7.17 15.58
CA LEU A 71 -9.66 -8.02 14.98
C LEU A 71 -10.20 -9.29 14.30
N ASP A 72 -11.21 -9.91 14.91
CA ASP A 72 -11.88 -11.09 14.37
C ASP A 72 -12.65 -10.79 13.07
N VAL A 73 -13.37 -9.67 13.04
CA VAL A 73 -14.06 -9.19 11.84
C VAL A 73 -13.03 -8.82 10.76
N ARG A 74 -11.93 -8.17 11.14
CA ARG A 74 -10.84 -7.78 10.23
C ARG A 74 -10.18 -8.98 9.58
N GLU A 75 -9.92 -10.05 10.34
CA GLU A 75 -9.41 -11.29 9.77
C GLU A 75 -10.34 -11.81 8.68
N GLN A 76 -11.67 -11.86 8.95
CA GLN A 76 -12.64 -12.32 7.98
C GLN A 76 -12.66 -11.44 6.72
N ILE A 77 -12.62 -10.12 6.89
CA ILE A 77 -12.55 -9.16 5.78
C ILE A 77 -11.39 -9.48 4.84
N PHE A 78 -10.18 -9.64 5.37
CA PHE A 78 -9.01 -9.90 4.53
C PHE A 78 -9.00 -11.31 3.92
N ARG A 79 -9.56 -12.30 4.59
CA ARG A 79 -9.79 -13.62 3.98
C ARG A 79 -10.74 -13.53 2.77
N ASP A 80 -11.80 -12.75 2.89
CA ASP A 80 -12.76 -12.57 1.80
C ASP A 80 -12.18 -11.75 0.64
N ILE A 81 -11.41 -10.69 0.93
CA ILE A 81 -10.69 -9.94 -0.11
C ILE A 81 -9.69 -10.84 -0.84
N ILE A 82 -8.90 -11.63 -0.14
CA ILE A 82 -7.96 -12.58 -0.74
C ILE A 82 -8.71 -13.53 -1.67
N LYS A 83 -9.79 -14.14 -1.19
CA LYS A 83 -10.61 -15.08 -1.97
C LYS A 83 -11.22 -14.46 -3.23
N MET A 84 -11.53 -13.15 -3.20
CA MET A 84 -12.03 -12.43 -4.38
C MET A 84 -10.97 -12.35 -5.49
N TYR A 85 -9.70 -12.20 -5.12
CA TYR A 85 -8.62 -11.89 -6.06
C TYR A 85 -7.61 -13.03 -6.29
N GLU A 86 -7.57 -14.09 -5.48
CA GLU A 86 -6.59 -15.19 -5.59
C GLU A 86 -6.57 -15.91 -6.94
N LYS A 87 -7.68 -15.84 -7.69
CA LYS A 87 -7.77 -16.41 -9.04
C LYS A 87 -7.23 -15.48 -10.14
N GLU A 88 -6.99 -14.22 -9.80
CA GLU A 88 -6.51 -13.23 -10.76
C GLU A 88 -4.97 -13.11 -10.76
N GLY A 89 -4.30 -13.61 -9.72
CA GLY A 89 -2.84 -13.57 -9.62
C GLY A 89 -2.32 -13.94 -8.25
N THR A 90 -1.00 -13.88 -8.10
CA THR A 90 -0.32 -14.12 -6.82
C THR A 90 -0.63 -12.97 -5.86
N ILE A 91 -1.16 -13.30 -4.68
CA ILE A 91 -1.48 -12.32 -3.65
C ILE A 91 -0.22 -11.95 -2.86
N PHE A 92 -0.01 -10.65 -2.67
CA PHE A 92 0.94 -10.06 -1.75
C PHE A 92 0.18 -9.22 -0.72
N LEU A 93 0.60 -9.26 0.55
CA LEU A 93 0.02 -8.45 1.60
C LEU A 93 0.98 -7.34 2.04
N LYS A 94 0.46 -6.15 2.26
CA LYS A 94 1.18 -5.06 2.90
C LYS A 94 0.36 -4.58 4.11
N PRO A 95 0.67 -5.11 5.31
CA PRO A 95 -0.01 -4.71 6.53
C PRO A 95 0.19 -3.22 6.84
N HIS A 96 -0.85 -2.60 7.37
CA HIS A 96 -0.78 -1.22 7.85
C HIS A 96 0.06 -1.16 9.14
N PRO A 97 0.96 -0.16 9.32
CA PRO A 97 1.89 -0.11 10.48
C PRO A 97 1.20 0.00 11.84
N ARG A 98 -0.06 0.45 11.88
CA ARG A 98 -0.86 0.54 13.12
C ARG A 98 -1.82 -0.63 13.31
N ASP A 99 -1.80 -1.62 12.41
CA ASP A 99 -2.66 -2.78 12.55
C ASP A 99 -2.10 -3.74 13.61
N LEU A 100 -2.99 -4.24 14.45
CA LEU A 100 -2.66 -5.17 15.53
C LEU A 100 -2.94 -6.63 15.16
N LEU A 101 -3.48 -6.88 13.97
CA LEU A 101 -3.70 -8.24 13.49
C LEU A 101 -2.36 -8.88 13.11
N ASP A 102 -2.13 -10.12 13.57
CA ASP A 102 -0.91 -10.86 13.25
C ASP A 102 -1.03 -11.52 11.86
N TYR A 103 -0.76 -10.73 10.83
CA TYR A 103 -0.83 -11.20 9.44
C TYR A 103 0.18 -12.30 9.14
N GLN A 104 1.37 -12.27 9.76
CA GLN A 104 2.39 -13.30 9.55
C GLN A 104 1.93 -14.68 10.03
N LYS A 105 1.14 -14.71 11.09
CA LYS A 105 0.58 -15.96 11.61
C LYS A 105 -0.67 -16.41 10.85
N LEU A 106 -1.58 -15.47 10.55
CA LEU A 106 -2.91 -15.78 10.01
C LEU A 106 -2.92 -16.01 8.50
N PHE A 107 -1.93 -15.45 7.79
CA PHE A 107 -1.81 -15.45 6.33
C PHE A 107 -0.38 -15.85 5.90
N ALA A 108 0.23 -16.79 6.62
CA ALA A 108 1.62 -17.21 6.41
C ALA A 108 1.90 -17.76 5.00
N GLU A 109 0.86 -18.21 4.30
CA GLU A 109 0.93 -18.76 2.94
C GLU A 109 1.14 -17.68 1.85
N TYR A 110 0.91 -16.40 2.18
CA TYR A 110 1.04 -15.31 1.23
C TYR A 110 2.31 -14.50 1.49
N PRO A 111 3.05 -14.08 0.45
CA PRO A 111 4.14 -13.12 0.57
C PRO A 111 3.70 -11.83 1.27
N GLN A 112 4.49 -11.37 2.24
CA GLN A 112 4.12 -10.20 3.04
C GLN A 112 5.27 -9.20 3.14
N PHE A 113 4.96 -7.94 2.90
CA PHE A 113 5.86 -6.84 3.21
C PHE A 113 5.80 -6.49 4.71
N ASP A 114 6.92 -6.08 5.28
CA ASP A 114 6.97 -5.62 6.67
C ASP A 114 5.98 -4.44 6.87
N ALA A 115 5.18 -4.50 7.94
CA ALA A 115 4.19 -3.47 8.25
C ALA A 115 4.84 -2.08 8.41
N SER A 116 6.05 -2.02 8.97
CA SER A 116 6.79 -0.77 9.21
C SER A 116 7.45 -0.20 7.96
N MET A 117 7.58 -0.99 6.87
CA MET A 117 8.17 -0.54 5.63
C MET A 117 7.29 0.54 4.97
N PRO A 118 7.83 1.73 4.65
CA PRO A 118 7.09 2.72 3.87
C PRO A 118 6.65 2.15 2.51
N MET A 119 5.44 2.49 2.06
CA MET A 119 4.89 1.98 0.80
C MET A 119 5.74 2.43 -0.41
N GLU A 120 6.37 3.58 -0.32
CA GLU A 120 7.25 4.13 -1.34
C GLU A 120 8.46 3.23 -1.65
N MET A 121 8.85 2.37 -0.69
CA MET A 121 9.93 1.40 -0.91
C MET A 121 9.59 0.37 -1.99
N LEU A 122 8.30 0.14 -2.27
CA LEU A 122 7.87 -0.74 -3.36
C LEU A 122 8.38 -0.28 -4.74
N ASN A 123 8.60 1.04 -4.92
CA ASN A 123 9.18 1.61 -6.14
C ASN A 123 10.64 1.20 -6.38
N PHE A 124 11.33 0.70 -5.35
CA PHE A 124 12.76 0.42 -5.40
C PHE A 124 13.07 -1.06 -5.65
N PHE A 125 12.08 -1.94 -5.50
CA PHE A 125 12.24 -3.35 -5.84
C PHE A 125 12.40 -3.52 -7.35
N PRO A 126 13.46 -4.19 -7.82
CA PRO A 126 13.64 -4.45 -9.23
C PRO A 126 12.51 -5.37 -9.74
N ASN A 127 11.97 -5.03 -10.91
CA ASN A 127 10.95 -5.85 -11.60
C ASN A 127 9.65 -6.09 -10.81
N LEU A 128 9.40 -5.32 -9.75
CA LEU A 128 8.14 -5.38 -9.01
C LEU A 128 7.08 -4.54 -9.72
N ARG A 129 6.04 -5.20 -10.19
CA ARG A 129 4.85 -4.56 -10.72
C ARG A 129 3.63 -5.38 -10.34
N PHE A 130 2.64 -4.71 -9.80
CA PHE A 130 1.35 -5.30 -9.49
C PHE A 130 0.36 -4.96 -10.60
N LYS A 131 -0.45 -5.93 -11.00
CA LYS A 131 -1.60 -5.67 -11.86
C LYS A 131 -2.65 -4.84 -11.15
N LYS A 132 -2.90 -5.16 -9.88
CA LYS A 132 -3.85 -4.44 -9.04
C LYS A 132 -3.28 -4.17 -7.65
N VAL A 133 -3.65 -3.01 -7.11
CA VAL A 133 -3.55 -2.70 -5.68
C VAL A 133 -4.96 -2.57 -5.13
N VAL A 134 -5.31 -3.37 -4.13
CA VAL A 134 -6.65 -3.42 -3.53
C VAL A 134 -6.58 -2.83 -2.13
N THR A 135 -7.49 -1.91 -1.82
CA THR A 135 -7.64 -1.28 -0.51
C THR A 135 -9.10 -1.20 -0.12
N ILE A 136 -9.40 -0.99 1.16
CA ILE A 136 -10.77 -0.69 1.60
C ILE A 136 -11.00 0.82 1.52
N PHE A 137 -10.28 1.61 2.32
CA PHE A 137 -10.46 3.05 2.42
C PHE A 137 -9.26 3.87 1.95
N THR A 138 -8.05 3.29 1.97
CA THR A 138 -6.84 4.02 1.60
C THR A 138 -6.94 4.51 0.16
N GLU A 139 -6.82 5.81 -0.04
CA GLU A 139 -6.77 6.38 -1.38
C GLU A 139 -5.38 6.17 -1.96
N VAL A 140 -5.32 5.48 -3.09
CA VAL A 140 -4.08 5.22 -3.82
C VAL A 140 -4.22 5.75 -5.24
N LYS A 141 -3.41 6.73 -5.59
CA LYS A 141 -3.38 7.33 -6.93
C LYS A 141 -1.95 7.37 -7.46
N GLY A 142 -1.80 7.08 -8.75
CA GLY A 142 -0.52 7.25 -9.44
C GLY A 142 0.62 6.42 -8.87
N LEU A 143 0.35 5.16 -8.50
CA LEU A 143 1.36 4.24 -7.99
C LEU A 143 2.24 3.74 -9.13
N PRO A 144 3.56 4.07 -9.17
CA PRO A 144 4.44 3.64 -10.25
C PRO A 144 4.59 2.12 -10.37
N PHE A 145 4.38 1.39 -9.27
CA PHE A 145 4.51 -0.05 -9.17
C PHE A 145 3.20 -0.82 -9.45
N ALA A 146 2.12 -0.14 -9.86
CA ALA A 146 0.81 -0.78 -10.11
C ALA A 146 0.15 -0.28 -11.39
N ASP A 147 -0.64 -1.16 -12.03
CA ASP A 147 -1.42 -0.82 -13.23
C ASP A 147 -2.79 -0.26 -12.86
N GLU A 148 -3.42 -0.83 -11.83
CA GLU A 148 -4.77 -0.51 -11.40
C GLU A 148 -4.83 -0.36 -9.88
N ALA A 149 -5.62 0.60 -9.40
CA ALA A 149 -5.97 0.74 -7.99
C ALA A 149 -7.48 0.49 -7.80
N VAL A 150 -7.81 -0.46 -6.93
CA VAL A 150 -9.19 -0.81 -6.58
C VAL A 150 -9.46 -0.41 -5.15
N ARG A 151 -10.38 0.52 -4.95
CA ARG A 151 -10.89 0.91 -3.63
C ARG A 151 -12.26 0.30 -3.43
N LEU A 152 -12.39 -0.60 -2.44
CA LEU A 152 -13.64 -1.31 -2.16
C LEU A 152 -14.69 -0.37 -1.53
N GLY A 153 -14.25 0.51 -0.65
CA GLY A 153 -15.08 1.57 -0.07
C GLY A 153 -16.11 1.11 0.96
N PRO A 154 -17.02 2.03 1.35
CA PRO A 154 -17.99 1.79 2.41
C PRO A 154 -19.02 0.72 2.05
N ASP A 155 -19.42 0.61 0.78
CA ASP A 155 -20.42 -0.38 0.36
C ASP A 155 -19.94 -1.83 0.59
N PHE A 156 -18.65 -2.08 0.43
CA PHE A 156 -18.05 -3.36 0.78
C PHE A 156 -18.10 -3.60 2.30
N MET A 157 -17.87 -2.56 3.10
CA MET A 157 -17.87 -2.65 4.56
C MET A 157 -19.26 -2.84 5.17
N ASP A 158 -20.33 -2.48 4.48
CA ASP A 158 -21.71 -2.68 4.94
C ASP A 158 -22.03 -4.16 5.23
N ALA A 159 -21.27 -5.09 4.67
CA ALA A 159 -21.41 -6.52 4.94
C ALA A 159 -20.80 -6.97 6.28
N TYR A 160 -19.94 -6.14 6.91
CA TYR A 160 -19.12 -6.51 8.07
C TYR A 160 -19.39 -5.64 9.30
N GLU A 161 -19.88 -4.45 9.12
CA GLU A 161 -20.09 -3.47 10.19
C GLU A 161 -21.31 -2.60 9.90
N ASP A 162 -21.97 -2.12 10.96
CA ASP A 162 -23.11 -1.20 10.81
C ASP A 162 -22.69 0.04 10.00
N PRO A 163 -23.39 0.37 8.89
CA PRO A 163 -23.11 1.54 8.08
C PRO A 163 -22.99 2.85 8.87
N LEU A 164 -23.70 2.99 9.99
CA LEU A 164 -23.62 4.17 10.84
C LEU A 164 -22.23 4.34 11.50
N ILE A 165 -21.44 3.28 11.61
CA ILE A 165 -20.10 3.32 12.23
C ILE A 165 -19.06 3.81 11.23
N HIS A 166 -18.95 3.17 10.07
CA HIS A 166 -17.87 3.48 9.12
C HIS A 166 -18.18 4.62 8.14
N ARG A 167 -19.47 4.97 7.94
CA ARG A 167 -19.86 6.10 7.07
C ARG A 167 -19.87 7.47 7.77
N GLN A 168 -19.71 7.53 9.10
CA GLN A 168 -19.63 8.80 9.82
C GLN A 168 -18.39 9.64 9.41
N ASN A 169 -17.34 9.01 8.91
CA ASN A 169 -16.11 9.69 8.51
C ASN A 169 -16.14 10.25 7.07
N GLU A 170 -17.18 9.99 6.29
CA GLU A 170 -17.32 10.55 4.94
C GLU A 170 -17.96 11.94 4.89
N GLN A 171 -18.43 12.47 6.03
CA GLN A 171 -19.11 13.76 6.11
C GLN A 171 -18.22 14.92 6.62
N ILE A 172 -16.89 14.73 6.71
CA ILE A 172 -15.97 15.78 7.18
C ILE A 172 -15.11 16.29 6.00
#